data_06558e12c98230e3afe3cc91ef95f918
#
_entry.id   06558e12c98230e3afe3cc91ef95f918
#
_cell.length_a   1.000
_cell.length_b   1.000
_cell.length_c   1.000
_cell.angle_alpha   90.00
_cell.angle_beta   90.00
_cell.angle_gamma   90.00
#
_symmetry.space_group_name_H-M   'P 1'
#
loop_
_entity.id
_entity.type
_entity.pdbx_description
1 polymer ?
#
loop_
_entity_poly.entity_id
_entity_poly.type
_entity_poly.pdbx_seq_one_letter_code
_entity_poly.pdbx_strand_id
1 'polypeptide(L)'
;MVSKKWIFGGLGWVFGGALGAIFGYGIGSMFDNKQQVSKGTDFELALLSLAAVIIKADGVIKKEELNCVKSFFIKSFGQYKADMYFKIFNDIKNKPFPSVRAICLQIDKNVNHSGRLIIVQFLFSIAASDNELLDVEVNLIKKISNYLHINDYDFQSIKSMYLVSNNDIDNDYKILEISKSSSDEEVKKAYRKMAKKYHPDKLQNVSDDIIKMGQEKFNKVNQAYERIMKSRK
;
A
#
# COMPACT_ATOMS: atom_id res chain seq x y z
N MET A 1 24.14 -31.37 -11.85
CA MET A 1 22.76 -31.36 -11.34
C MET A 1 22.38 -29.92 -11.03
N VAL A 2 21.66 -29.26 -11.94
CA VAL A 2 21.30 -27.83 -11.79
C VAL A 2 20.27 -27.74 -10.67
N SER A 3 20.56 -26.97 -9.64
CA SER A 3 19.67 -26.79 -8.48
C SER A 3 18.31 -26.23 -8.95
N LYS A 4 17.21 -26.88 -8.56
CA LYS A 4 15.83 -26.48 -8.88
C LYS A 4 15.55 -25.00 -8.61
N LYS A 5 16.27 -24.39 -7.68
CA LYS A 5 16.20 -22.96 -7.33
C LYS A 5 16.48 -22.03 -8.51
N TRP A 6 17.38 -22.40 -9.41
CA TRP A 6 17.71 -21.63 -10.62
C TRP A 6 16.65 -21.73 -11.71
N ILE A 7 15.99 -22.90 -11.81
CA ILE A 7 14.92 -23.14 -12.78
C ILE A 7 13.68 -22.33 -12.39
N PHE A 8 13.33 -22.27 -11.10
CA PHE A 8 12.18 -21.49 -10.61
C PHE A 8 12.44 -19.98 -10.63
N GLY A 9 13.67 -19.52 -10.38
CA GLY A 9 14.06 -18.13 -10.55
C GLY A 9 13.95 -17.65 -12.01
N GLY A 10 14.38 -18.48 -12.96
CA GLY A 10 14.30 -18.20 -14.39
C GLY A 10 12.85 -18.23 -14.93
N LEU A 11 12.06 -19.23 -14.53
CA LEU A 11 10.64 -19.33 -14.89
C LEU A 11 9.82 -18.19 -14.25
N GLY A 12 10.10 -17.83 -13.00
CA GLY A 12 9.46 -16.70 -12.33
C GLY A 12 9.70 -15.39 -13.06
N TRP A 13 10.87 -15.20 -13.66
CA TRP A 13 11.20 -14.02 -14.45
C TRP A 13 10.41 -13.94 -15.77
N VAL A 14 10.21 -15.10 -16.43
CA VAL A 14 9.46 -15.19 -17.69
C VAL A 14 7.97 -14.95 -17.51
N PHE A 15 7.37 -15.40 -16.41
CA PHE A 15 5.92 -15.32 -16.15
C PHE A 15 5.51 -14.23 -15.16
N GLY A 16 6.38 -13.82 -14.23
CA GLY A 16 6.09 -12.85 -13.16
C GLY A 16 6.97 -11.60 -13.18
N GLY A 17 7.83 -11.42 -14.18
CA GLY A 17 8.74 -10.27 -14.28
C GLY A 17 9.73 -10.20 -13.11
N ALA A 18 10.14 -8.98 -12.72
CA ALA A 18 11.14 -8.75 -11.67
C ALA A 18 10.71 -9.29 -10.29
N LEU A 19 9.42 -9.26 -9.98
CA LEU A 19 8.86 -9.83 -8.75
C LEU A 19 8.92 -11.36 -8.79
N GLY A 20 8.53 -12.00 -9.90
CA GLY A 20 8.58 -13.44 -10.06
C GLY A 20 9.99 -14.02 -9.94
N ALA A 21 11.03 -13.29 -10.34
CA ALA A 21 12.43 -13.74 -10.21
C ALA A 21 12.89 -13.81 -8.75
N ILE A 22 12.52 -12.80 -7.94
CA ILE A 22 12.92 -12.73 -6.52
C ILE A 22 12.18 -13.77 -5.70
N PHE A 23 10.89 -13.89 -5.95
CA PHE A 23 10.02 -14.77 -5.18
C PHE A 23 10.07 -16.20 -5.68
N GLY A 24 10.29 -16.44 -6.98
CA GLY A 24 10.55 -17.78 -7.51
C GLY A 24 11.76 -18.43 -6.85
N TYR A 25 12.79 -17.67 -6.51
CA TYR A 25 13.94 -18.17 -5.77
C TYR A 25 13.64 -18.45 -4.27
N GLY A 26 12.87 -17.57 -3.60
CA GLY A 26 12.46 -17.72 -2.20
C GLY A 26 11.36 -18.79 -2.02
N ILE A 27 10.33 -18.74 -2.87
CA ILE A 27 9.19 -19.65 -2.83
C ILE A 27 9.57 -21.05 -3.36
N GLY A 28 10.41 -21.14 -4.37
CA GLY A 28 10.88 -22.43 -4.90
C GLY A 28 11.63 -23.30 -3.87
N SER A 29 12.08 -22.70 -2.76
CA SER A 29 12.64 -23.43 -1.62
C SER A 29 11.58 -23.94 -0.63
N MET A 30 10.34 -23.42 -0.67
CA MET A 30 9.26 -23.73 0.27
C MET A 30 8.14 -24.59 -0.34
N PHE A 31 7.99 -24.57 -1.67
CA PHE A 31 6.95 -25.34 -2.37
C PHE A 31 7.55 -26.51 -3.14
N ASP A 32 7.76 -27.61 -2.45
CA ASP A 32 7.92 -28.93 -3.08
C ASP A 32 6.55 -29.53 -3.52
N ASN A 33 5.45 -28.82 -3.28
CA ASN A 33 4.10 -29.22 -3.68
C ASN A 33 3.49 -28.25 -4.69
N LYS A 34 3.12 -28.79 -5.84
CA LYS A 34 2.43 -28.17 -6.97
C LYS A 34 1.17 -27.39 -6.54
N GLN A 35 1.28 -26.10 -6.27
CA GLN A 35 0.13 -25.20 -6.30
C GLN A 35 0.41 -24.05 -7.26
N GLN A 36 -0.52 -23.82 -8.18
CA GLN A 36 -0.52 -22.68 -9.10
C GLN A 36 -0.40 -21.38 -8.31
N VAL A 37 0.67 -20.63 -8.58
CA VAL A 37 0.81 -19.24 -8.08
C VAL A 37 -0.35 -18.45 -8.66
N SER A 38 -1.31 -18.07 -7.84
CA SER A 38 -2.48 -17.31 -8.27
C SER A 38 -2.12 -15.82 -8.44
N LYS A 39 -2.87 -15.08 -9.28
CA LYS A 39 -2.69 -13.63 -9.47
C LYS A 39 -2.74 -12.82 -8.16
N GLY A 40 -3.39 -13.34 -7.10
CA GLY A 40 -3.41 -12.72 -5.78
C GLY A 40 -2.05 -12.71 -5.10
N THR A 41 -1.26 -13.78 -5.25
CA THR A 41 0.06 -13.89 -4.63
C THR A 41 1.03 -12.82 -5.14
N ASP A 42 0.98 -12.44 -6.41
CA ASP A 42 1.85 -11.41 -6.99
C ASP A 42 1.59 -10.03 -6.38
N PHE A 43 0.34 -9.71 -6.07
CA PHE A 43 -0.03 -8.45 -5.42
C PHE A 43 0.46 -8.40 -3.97
N GLU A 44 0.23 -9.47 -3.20
CA GLU A 44 0.66 -9.58 -1.80
C GLU A 44 2.18 -9.46 -1.68
N LEU A 45 2.92 -10.05 -2.62
CA LEU A 45 4.37 -9.98 -2.70
C LEU A 45 4.87 -8.58 -3.10
N ALA A 46 4.15 -7.90 -3.99
CA ALA A 46 4.45 -6.53 -4.35
C ALA A 46 4.28 -5.57 -3.17
N LEU A 47 3.19 -5.73 -2.40
CA LEU A 47 2.97 -4.99 -1.15
C LEU A 47 4.10 -5.22 -0.15
N LEU A 48 4.50 -6.48 0.06
CA LEU A 48 5.57 -6.84 0.97
C LEU A 48 6.92 -6.22 0.54
N SER A 49 7.19 -6.21 -0.77
CA SER A 49 8.41 -5.61 -1.31
C SER A 49 8.45 -4.10 -1.11
N LEU A 50 7.35 -3.40 -1.37
CA LEU A 50 7.26 -1.96 -1.14
C LEU A 50 7.33 -1.63 0.36
N ALA A 51 6.69 -2.43 1.23
CA ALA A 51 6.82 -2.30 2.67
C ALA A 51 8.28 -2.40 3.12
N ALA A 52 9.02 -3.40 2.62
CA ALA A 52 10.44 -3.57 2.93
C ALA A 52 11.31 -2.39 2.44
N VAL A 53 10.95 -1.78 1.31
CA VAL A 53 11.63 -0.58 0.78
C VAL A 53 11.40 0.62 1.70
N ILE A 54 10.18 0.83 2.21
CA ILE A 54 9.89 1.93 3.15
C ILE A 54 10.60 1.72 4.48
N ILE A 55 10.48 0.54 5.11
CA ILE A 55 11.14 0.21 6.39
C ILE A 55 12.67 0.43 6.34
N LYS A 56 13.27 0.36 5.16
CA LYS A 56 14.71 0.56 4.97
C LYS A 56 15.09 1.97 4.52
N ALA A 57 14.13 2.88 4.39
CA ALA A 57 14.36 4.18 3.77
C ALA A 57 15.34 5.06 4.55
N ASP A 58 15.28 5.02 5.88
CA ASP A 58 16.17 5.77 6.79
C ASP A 58 17.39 4.95 7.27
N GLY A 59 17.46 3.66 6.90
CA GLY A 59 18.54 2.73 7.29
C GLY A 59 18.32 2.07 8.66
N VAL A 60 17.28 2.41 9.40
CA VAL A 60 16.94 1.87 10.72
C VAL A 60 15.62 1.11 10.65
N ILE A 61 15.64 -0.17 10.99
CA ILE A 61 14.41 -0.99 11.00
C ILE A 61 13.76 -0.90 12.38
N LYS A 62 12.65 -0.19 12.49
CA LYS A 62 11.91 -0.01 13.74
C LYS A 62 10.93 -1.17 13.99
N LYS A 63 10.72 -1.51 15.27
CA LYS A 63 9.79 -2.59 15.66
C LYS A 63 8.33 -2.22 15.33
N GLU A 64 8.00 -0.95 15.46
CA GLU A 64 6.68 -0.37 15.19
C GLU A 64 6.28 -0.59 13.73
N GLU A 65 7.18 -0.32 12.80
CA GLU A 65 6.97 -0.55 11.36
C GLU A 65 6.79 -2.02 11.03
N LEU A 66 7.64 -2.89 11.58
CA LEU A 66 7.51 -4.35 11.41
C LEU A 66 6.19 -4.86 11.95
N ASN A 67 5.77 -4.37 13.12
CA ASN A 67 4.49 -4.73 13.72
C ASN A 67 3.31 -4.20 12.90
N CYS A 68 3.41 -3.00 12.33
CA CYS A 68 2.42 -2.45 11.42
C CYS A 68 2.22 -3.36 10.22
N VAL A 69 3.31 -3.73 9.52
CA VAL A 69 3.26 -4.64 8.38
C VAL A 69 2.70 -6.00 8.78
N LYS A 70 3.15 -6.58 9.91
CA LYS A 70 2.67 -7.86 10.41
C LYS A 70 1.19 -7.84 10.70
N SER A 71 0.73 -6.86 11.45
CA SER A 71 -0.69 -6.70 11.80
C SER A 71 -1.56 -6.52 10.57
N PHE A 72 -1.07 -5.75 9.60
CA PHE A 72 -1.73 -5.57 8.32
C PHE A 72 -1.88 -6.92 7.59
N PHE A 73 -0.78 -7.66 7.41
CA PHE A 73 -0.82 -8.94 6.70
C PHE A 73 -1.68 -9.99 7.41
N ILE A 74 -1.67 -10.03 8.76
CA ILE A 74 -2.55 -10.92 9.54
C ILE A 74 -4.02 -10.57 9.32
N LYS A 75 -4.36 -9.28 9.42
CA LYS A 75 -5.75 -8.81 9.24
C LYS A 75 -6.25 -9.01 7.82
N SER A 76 -5.37 -8.82 6.83
CA SER A 76 -5.71 -8.86 5.41
C SER A 76 -5.71 -10.25 4.81
N PHE A 77 -4.79 -11.12 5.22
CA PHE A 77 -4.57 -12.41 4.56
C PHE A 77 -4.65 -13.62 5.50
N GLY A 78 -4.91 -13.36 6.79
CA GLY A 78 -4.93 -14.36 7.85
C GLY A 78 -3.54 -14.78 8.33
N GLN A 79 -3.50 -15.37 9.54
CA GLN A 79 -2.27 -15.72 10.25
C GLN A 79 -1.32 -16.60 9.42
N TYR A 80 -1.86 -17.65 8.80
CA TYR A 80 -1.05 -18.61 8.04
C TYR A 80 -0.29 -17.97 6.88
N LYS A 81 -0.96 -17.16 6.07
CA LYS A 81 -0.33 -16.43 4.96
C LYS A 81 0.64 -15.37 5.47
N ALA A 82 0.28 -14.63 6.52
CA ALA A 82 1.15 -13.65 7.12
C ALA A 82 2.47 -14.26 7.58
N ASP A 83 2.44 -15.40 8.27
CA ASP A 83 3.65 -16.08 8.73
C ASP A 83 4.53 -16.55 7.55
N MET A 84 3.91 -17.01 6.46
CA MET A 84 4.62 -17.36 5.23
C MET A 84 5.31 -16.13 4.61
N TYR A 85 4.59 -15.00 4.49
CA TYR A 85 5.15 -13.76 3.92
C TYR A 85 6.24 -13.17 4.80
N PHE A 86 6.13 -13.28 6.12
CA PHE A 86 7.19 -12.82 7.03
C PHE A 86 8.47 -13.66 6.95
N LYS A 87 8.38 -14.96 6.68
CA LYS A 87 9.56 -15.77 6.37
C LYS A 87 10.25 -15.24 5.10
N ILE A 88 9.47 -15.00 4.04
CA ILE A 88 9.98 -14.41 2.79
C ILE A 88 10.59 -13.04 3.05
N PHE A 89 9.90 -12.17 3.81
CA PHE A 89 10.39 -10.84 4.18
C PHE A 89 11.77 -10.91 4.88
N ASN A 90 11.93 -11.81 5.85
CA ASN A 90 13.20 -12.00 6.56
C ASN A 90 14.33 -12.47 5.63
N ASP A 91 14.01 -13.30 4.63
CA ASP A 91 14.98 -13.79 3.66
C ASP A 91 15.40 -12.70 2.66
N ILE A 92 14.51 -11.78 2.32
CA ILE A 92 14.75 -10.75 1.30
C ILE A 92 15.20 -9.40 1.87
N LYS A 93 14.86 -9.07 3.13
CA LYS A 93 15.18 -7.75 3.73
C LYS A 93 16.66 -7.38 3.66
N ASN A 94 17.56 -8.38 3.63
CA ASN A 94 19.01 -8.19 3.57
C ASN A 94 19.60 -8.37 2.16
N LYS A 95 18.75 -8.67 1.15
CA LYS A 95 19.18 -8.83 -0.25
C LYS A 95 18.99 -7.55 -1.04
N PRO A 96 19.72 -7.35 -2.15
CA PRO A 96 19.44 -6.25 -3.05
C PRO A 96 18.03 -6.42 -3.65
N PHE A 97 17.20 -5.38 -3.48
CA PHE A 97 15.86 -5.34 -4.07
C PHE A 97 15.93 -5.00 -5.57
N PRO A 98 14.95 -5.46 -6.37
CA PRO A 98 14.73 -4.91 -7.70
C PRO A 98 14.49 -3.40 -7.59
N SER A 99 14.66 -2.70 -8.69
CA SER A 99 14.38 -1.28 -8.66
C SER A 99 12.91 -1.03 -8.28
N VAL A 100 12.69 -0.09 -7.39
CA VAL A 100 11.33 0.34 -6.98
C VAL A 100 10.44 0.60 -8.19
N ARG A 101 11.03 1.17 -9.26
CA ARG A 101 10.33 1.40 -10.53
C ARG A 101 9.83 0.10 -11.16
N ALA A 102 10.62 -0.98 -11.17
CA ALA A 102 10.21 -2.25 -11.76
C ALA A 102 9.03 -2.87 -10.99
N ILE A 103 9.04 -2.80 -9.65
CA ILE A 103 7.94 -3.25 -8.79
C ILE A 103 6.67 -2.44 -9.12
N CYS A 104 6.77 -1.11 -9.16
CA CYS A 104 5.65 -0.22 -9.43
C CYS A 104 5.05 -0.43 -10.83
N LEU A 105 5.87 -0.63 -11.87
CA LEU A 105 5.39 -0.91 -13.22
C LEU A 105 4.62 -2.24 -13.31
N GLN A 106 5.00 -3.23 -12.53
CA GLN A 106 4.26 -4.48 -12.47
C GLN A 106 2.92 -4.32 -11.75
N ILE A 107 2.88 -3.55 -10.67
CA ILE A 107 1.65 -3.18 -9.96
C ILE A 107 0.71 -2.40 -10.89
N ASP A 108 1.22 -1.39 -11.58
CA ASP A 108 0.43 -0.52 -12.46
C ASP A 108 -0.31 -1.30 -13.56
N LYS A 109 0.32 -2.35 -14.10
CA LYS A 109 -0.28 -3.21 -15.13
C LYS A 109 -1.42 -4.08 -14.61
N ASN A 110 -1.42 -4.45 -13.33
CA ASN A 110 -2.31 -5.48 -12.78
C ASN A 110 -3.31 -4.95 -11.76
N VAL A 111 -3.08 -3.73 -11.24
CA VAL A 111 -3.87 -3.13 -10.16
C VAL A 111 -4.56 -1.86 -10.67
N ASN A 112 -5.86 -1.78 -10.49
CA ASN A 112 -6.64 -0.59 -10.85
C ASN A 112 -6.25 0.63 -9.98
N HIS A 113 -6.68 1.82 -10.39
CA HIS A 113 -6.35 3.07 -9.71
C HIS A 113 -6.72 3.05 -8.21
N SER A 114 -7.90 2.53 -7.85
CA SER A 114 -8.32 2.44 -6.45
C SER A 114 -7.41 1.55 -5.62
N GLY A 115 -7.00 0.40 -6.15
CA GLY A 115 -6.03 -0.49 -5.49
C GLY A 115 -4.66 0.18 -5.31
N ARG A 116 -4.21 0.97 -6.28
CA ARG A 116 -2.94 1.72 -6.18
C ARG A 116 -2.98 2.80 -5.10
N LEU A 117 -4.13 3.46 -4.93
CA LEU A 117 -4.34 4.40 -3.81
C LEU A 117 -4.23 3.71 -2.45
N ILE A 118 -4.76 2.49 -2.33
CA ILE A 118 -4.66 1.69 -1.11
C ILE A 118 -3.22 1.31 -0.81
N ILE A 119 -2.43 0.97 -1.84
CA ILE A 119 -0.99 0.71 -1.67
C ILE A 119 -0.30 1.93 -1.07
N VAL A 120 -0.52 3.13 -1.62
CA VAL A 120 0.07 4.37 -1.10
C VAL A 120 -0.37 4.64 0.34
N GLN A 121 -1.65 4.40 0.66
CA GLN A 121 -2.16 4.50 2.02
C GLN A 121 -1.45 3.52 2.98
N PHE A 122 -1.25 2.28 2.55
CA PHE A 122 -0.52 1.28 3.34
C PHE A 122 0.93 1.72 3.61
N LEU A 123 1.64 2.26 2.62
CA LEU A 123 3.00 2.75 2.81
C LEU A 123 3.05 3.91 3.82
N PHE A 124 2.09 4.83 3.79
CA PHE A 124 1.97 5.87 4.81
C PHE A 124 1.63 5.31 6.20
N SER A 125 0.85 4.23 6.29
CA SER A 125 0.56 3.60 7.60
C SER A 125 1.80 2.97 8.23
N ILE A 126 2.75 2.49 7.42
CA ILE A 126 4.04 2.00 7.90
C ILE A 126 4.89 3.18 8.38
N ALA A 127 5.12 4.17 7.52
CA ALA A 127 5.95 5.33 7.82
C ALA A 127 5.47 6.14 9.04
N ALA A 128 4.16 6.18 9.30
CA ALA A 128 3.59 6.88 10.45
C ALA A 128 3.36 5.98 11.68
N SER A 129 3.88 4.75 11.69
CA SER A 129 3.55 3.76 12.73
C SER A 129 4.13 4.07 14.12
N ASP A 130 5.20 4.85 14.17
CA ASP A 130 5.85 5.35 15.39
C ASP A 130 5.44 6.80 15.74
N ASN A 131 4.42 7.36 15.04
CA ASN A 131 3.96 8.75 15.12
C ASN A 131 4.98 9.79 14.62
N GLU A 132 6.03 9.37 13.94
CA GLU A 132 7.01 10.23 13.29
C GLU A 132 7.01 9.95 11.79
N LEU A 133 6.76 10.94 10.98
CA LEU A 133 6.75 10.81 9.52
C LEU A 133 7.98 11.51 8.94
N LEU A 134 9.01 10.74 8.62
CA LEU A 134 10.28 11.24 8.15
C LEU A 134 10.20 11.73 6.70
N ASP A 135 10.88 12.83 6.38
CA ASP A 135 10.93 13.36 5.01
C ASP A 135 11.51 12.37 4.00
N VAL A 136 12.46 11.54 4.39
CA VAL A 136 13.04 10.51 3.51
C VAL A 136 11.98 9.48 3.09
N GLU A 137 11.11 9.06 4.00
CA GLU A 137 10.02 8.13 3.73
C GLU A 137 8.94 8.79 2.88
N VAL A 138 8.53 10.02 3.23
CA VAL A 138 7.55 10.80 2.44
C VAL A 138 8.02 10.98 1.00
N ASN A 139 9.29 11.34 0.80
CA ASN A 139 9.87 11.51 -0.54
C ASN A 139 9.91 10.17 -1.31
N LEU A 140 10.20 9.08 -0.63
CA LEU A 140 10.19 7.75 -1.23
C LEU A 140 8.76 7.31 -1.61
N ILE A 141 7.78 7.54 -0.72
CA ILE A 141 6.36 7.28 -1.03
C ILE A 141 5.89 8.16 -2.19
N LYS A 142 6.33 9.42 -2.25
CA LYS A 142 6.03 10.30 -3.39
C LYS A 142 6.58 9.75 -4.71
N LYS A 143 7.83 9.26 -4.71
CA LYS A 143 8.44 8.63 -5.87
C LYS A 143 7.69 7.37 -6.31
N ILE A 144 7.27 6.53 -5.35
CA ILE A 144 6.43 5.35 -5.60
C ILE A 144 5.09 5.77 -6.20
N SER A 145 4.44 6.79 -5.64
CA SER A 145 3.16 7.33 -6.12
C SER A 145 3.24 7.79 -7.57
N ASN A 146 4.33 8.46 -7.94
CA ASN A 146 4.57 8.88 -9.33
C ASN A 146 4.69 7.67 -10.27
N TYR A 147 5.40 6.62 -9.88
CA TYR A 147 5.50 5.38 -10.67
C TYR A 147 4.19 4.60 -10.76
N LEU A 148 3.29 4.78 -9.78
CA LEU A 148 1.96 4.20 -9.77
C LEU A 148 0.91 5.11 -10.44
N HIS A 149 1.31 6.19 -11.11
CA HIS A 149 0.43 7.17 -11.76
C HIS A 149 -0.64 7.74 -10.81
N ILE A 150 -0.26 8.00 -9.54
CA ILE A 150 -1.08 8.70 -8.57
C ILE A 150 -0.80 10.20 -8.67
N ASN A 151 -1.84 10.99 -8.89
CA ASN A 151 -1.73 12.44 -8.99
C ASN A 151 -1.46 13.10 -7.62
N ASP A 152 -1.04 14.37 -7.65
CA ASP A 152 -0.68 15.11 -6.44
C ASP A 152 -1.83 15.32 -5.47
N TYR A 153 -3.04 15.53 -5.96
CA TYR A 153 -4.21 15.70 -5.10
C TYR A 153 -4.49 14.43 -4.28
N ASP A 154 -4.46 13.26 -4.91
CA ASP A 154 -4.60 11.98 -4.25
C ASP A 154 -3.49 11.74 -3.24
N PHE A 155 -2.24 12.01 -3.61
CA PHE A 155 -1.09 11.87 -2.72
C PHE A 155 -1.23 12.76 -1.49
N GLN A 156 -1.54 14.06 -1.65
CA GLN A 156 -1.71 14.99 -0.54
C GLN A 156 -2.91 14.62 0.35
N SER A 157 -4.00 14.18 -0.25
CA SER A 157 -5.16 13.69 0.47
C SER A 157 -4.81 12.49 1.37
N ILE A 158 -4.03 11.53 0.85
CA ILE A 158 -3.59 10.38 1.65
C ILE A 158 -2.60 10.82 2.74
N LYS A 159 -1.59 11.61 2.39
CA LYS A 159 -0.59 12.13 3.34
C LYS A 159 -1.26 12.83 4.53
N SER A 160 -2.26 13.68 4.25
CA SER A 160 -2.99 14.45 5.29
C SER A 160 -3.69 13.58 6.33
N MET A 161 -4.00 12.32 6.01
CA MET A 161 -4.59 11.37 6.97
C MET A 161 -3.61 10.87 8.04
N TYR A 162 -2.31 11.06 7.80
CA TYR A 162 -1.23 10.57 8.67
C TYR A 162 -0.44 11.71 9.33
N LEU A 163 -0.71 12.96 8.95
CA LEU A 163 -0.16 14.10 9.69
C LEU A 163 -0.83 14.14 11.06
N VAL A 164 0.01 14.12 12.10
CA VAL A 164 -0.44 14.16 13.50
C VAL A 164 -0.97 15.54 13.83
N SER A 165 -2.23 15.77 13.53
CA SER A 165 -2.99 16.91 13.98
C SER A 165 -4.44 16.48 14.14
N ASN A 166 -4.75 15.92 15.31
CA ASN A 166 -6.07 15.35 15.61
C ASN A 166 -7.23 16.36 15.58
N ASN A 167 -6.97 17.65 15.31
CA ASN A 167 -7.99 18.71 15.25
C ASN A 167 -7.70 19.77 14.16
N ASP A 168 -6.84 19.49 13.18
CA ASP A 168 -6.58 20.44 12.10
C ASP A 168 -7.64 20.29 11.02
N ILE A 169 -8.64 21.17 11.08
CA ILE A 169 -9.71 21.25 10.08
C ILE A 169 -9.14 21.47 8.66
N ASP A 170 -7.95 22.04 8.54
CA ASP A 170 -7.28 22.25 7.24
C ASP A 170 -6.86 20.91 6.62
N ASN A 171 -6.53 19.90 7.43
CA ASN A 171 -6.29 18.56 6.95
C ASN A 171 -7.57 17.89 6.44
N ASP A 172 -8.72 18.16 7.06
CA ASP A 172 -10.00 17.62 6.59
C ASP A 172 -10.36 18.12 5.19
N TYR A 173 -10.09 19.42 4.90
CA TYR A 173 -10.26 19.95 3.55
C TYR A 173 -9.32 19.29 2.54
N LYS A 174 -8.07 19.02 2.91
CA LYS A 174 -7.10 18.28 2.06
C LYS A 174 -7.55 16.84 1.84
N ILE A 175 -8.09 16.17 2.87
CA ILE A 175 -8.66 14.82 2.75
C ILE A 175 -9.78 14.79 1.71
N LEU A 176 -10.62 15.82 1.67
CA LEU A 176 -11.70 15.97 0.67
C LEU A 176 -11.22 16.54 -0.67
N GLU A 177 -9.95 16.85 -0.86
CA GLU A 177 -9.37 17.44 -2.09
C GLU A 177 -9.99 18.80 -2.46
N ILE A 178 -10.32 19.63 -1.46
CA ILE A 178 -10.92 20.97 -1.64
C ILE A 178 -10.23 22.04 -0.82
N SER A 179 -10.52 23.31 -1.16
CA SER A 179 -10.06 24.46 -0.39
C SER A 179 -10.95 24.72 0.83
N LYS A 180 -10.39 25.34 1.86
CA LYS A 180 -11.12 25.85 3.03
C LYS A 180 -12.19 26.91 2.64
N SER A 181 -11.96 27.62 1.53
CA SER A 181 -12.90 28.63 0.97
C SER A 181 -14.04 28.00 0.16
N SER A 182 -14.08 26.68 -0.01
CA SER A 182 -15.14 26.01 -0.77
C SER A 182 -16.49 26.17 -0.11
N SER A 183 -17.56 26.34 -0.90
CA SER A 183 -18.94 26.41 -0.42
C SER A 183 -19.41 25.06 0.15
N ASP A 184 -20.53 25.08 0.90
CA ASP A 184 -21.11 23.84 1.44
C ASP A 184 -21.56 22.87 0.34
N GLU A 185 -21.97 23.39 -0.80
CA GLU A 185 -22.31 22.56 -1.96
C GLU A 185 -21.10 21.89 -2.56
N GLU A 186 -19.97 22.60 -2.65
CA GLU A 186 -18.69 22.03 -3.10
C GLU A 186 -18.19 20.97 -2.12
N VAL A 187 -18.30 21.19 -0.81
CA VAL A 187 -17.96 20.20 0.22
C VAL A 187 -18.80 18.93 0.04
N LYS A 188 -20.13 19.05 -0.14
CA LYS A 188 -21.03 17.91 -0.40
C LYS A 188 -20.69 17.18 -1.71
N LYS A 189 -20.34 17.93 -2.76
CA LYS A 189 -19.94 17.38 -4.06
C LYS A 189 -18.61 16.63 -3.95
N ALA A 190 -17.64 17.20 -3.25
CA ALA A 190 -16.33 16.57 -3.00
C ALA A 190 -16.50 15.29 -2.18
N TYR A 191 -17.26 15.33 -1.10
CA TYR A 191 -17.57 14.14 -0.31
C TYR A 191 -18.16 13.02 -1.17
N ARG A 192 -19.18 13.31 -2.01
CA ARG A 192 -19.78 12.31 -2.90
C ARG A 192 -18.77 11.74 -3.91
N LYS A 193 -17.88 12.59 -4.44
CA LYS A 193 -16.78 12.16 -5.34
C LYS A 193 -15.83 11.21 -4.63
N MET A 194 -15.39 11.55 -3.41
CA MET A 194 -14.47 10.75 -2.60
C MET A 194 -15.12 9.44 -2.14
N ALA A 195 -16.37 9.49 -1.66
CA ALA A 195 -17.14 8.31 -1.29
C ALA A 195 -17.27 7.33 -2.46
N LYS A 196 -17.56 7.85 -3.67
CA LYS A 196 -17.62 7.02 -4.89
C LYS A 196 -16.25 6.47 -5.30
N LYS A 197 -15.16 7.21 -5.06
CA LYS A 197 -13.77 6.82 -5.42
C LYS A 197 -13.27 5.67 -4.55
N TYR A 198 -13.60 5.68 -3.26
CA TYR A 198 -13.17 4.70 -2.26
C TYR A 198 -14.26 3.70 -1.86
N HIS A 199 -15.36 3.63 -2.64
CA HIS A 199 -16.42 2.68 -2.38
C HIS A 199 -15.93 1.24 -2.55
N PRO A 200 -16.27 0.31 -1.62
CA PRO A 200 -15.85 -1.08 -1.68
C PRO A 200 -16.14 -1.76 -3.01
N ASP A 201 -17.30 -1.47 -3.63
CA ASP A 201 -17.68 -2.04 -4.94
C ASP A 201 -16.72 -1.70 -6.08
N LYS A 202 -15.89 -0.66 -5.94
CA LYS A 202 -14.88 -0.30 -6.95
C LYS A 202 -13.55 -1.05 -6.78
N LEU A 203 -13.42 -1.79 -5.71
CA LEU A 203 -12.29 -2.68 -5.43
C LEU A 203 -12.54 -4.09 -6.00
N GLN A 204 -13.26 -4.18 -7.12
CA GLN A 204 -13.48 -5.44 -7.83
C GLN A 204 -12.16 -6.01 -8.34
N ASN A 205 -11.99 -7.33 -8.26
CA ASN A 205 -10.79 -8.09 -8.61
C ASN A 205 -9.57 -7.92 -7.67
N VAL A 206 -9.78 -7.37 -6.49
CA VAL A 206 -8.82 -7.40 -5.39
C VAL A 206 -9.38 -8.28 -4.26
N SER A 207 -8.52 -8.81 -3.39
CA SER A 207 -8.97 -9.66 -2.28
C SER A 207 -9.90 -8.89 -1.34
N ASP A 208 -10.80 -9.60 -0.64
CA ASP A 208 -11.71 -9.02 0.37
C ASP A 208 -10.97 -8.16 1.40
N ASP A 209 -9.72 -8.43 1.59
CA ASP A 209 -8.83 -7.77 2.52
C ASP A 209 -8.41 -6.36 2.06
N ILE A 210 -8.27 -6.16 0.75
CA ILE A 210 -8.04 -4.83 0.16
C ILE A 210 -9.31 -3.99 0.25
N ILE A 211 -10.47 -4.63 0.20
CA ILE A 211 -11.77 -3.97 0.43
C ILE A 211 -11.81 -3.38 1.84
N LYS A 212 -11.32 -4.10 2.86
CA LYS A 212 -11.24 -3.60 4.25
C LYS A 212 -10.33 -2.38 4.39
N MET A 213 -9.20 -2.34 3.67
CA MET A 213 -8.34 -1.14 3.65
C MET A 213 -9.02 0.07 3.03
N GLY A 214 -9.75 -0.15 1.92
CA GLY A 214 -10.57 0.90 1.32
C GLY A 214 -11.61 1.44 2.30
N GLN A 215 -12.16 0.59 3.16
CA GLN A 215 -13.11 0.95 4.20
C GLN A 215 -12.50 1.92 5.23
N GLU A 216 -11.24 1.74 5.64
CA GLU A 216 -10.57 2.67 6.56
C GLU A 216 -10.46 4.08 5.94
N LYS A 217 -10.11 4.16 4.66
CA LYS A 217 -10.06 5.45 3.97
C LYS A 217 -11.44 6.07 3.82
N PHE A 218 -12.43 5.28 3.46
CA PHE A 218 -13.82 5.72 3.39
C PHE A 218 -14.29 6.30 4.74
N ASN A 219 -13.94 5.65 5.85
CA ASN A 219 -14.26 6.14 7.19
C ASN A 219 -13.57 7.48 7.50
N LYS A 220 -12.30 7.66 7.11
CA LYS A 220 -11.60 8.95 7.27
C LYS A 220 -12.23 10.06 6.43
N VAL A 221 -12.68 9.76 5.22
CA VAL A 221 -13.43 10.70 4.36
C VAL A 221 -14.76 11.11 5.01
N ASN A 222 -15.49 10.17 5.59
CA ASN A 222 -16.74 10.45 6.32
C ASN A 222 -16.48 11.36 7.52
N GLN A 223 -15.49 11.03 8.34
CA GLN A 223 -15.11 11.82 9.52
C GLN A 223 -14.68 13.25 9.14
N ALA A 224 -13.90 13.41 8.08
CA ALA A 224 -13.49 14.72 7.58
C ALA A 224 -14.72 15.55 7.15
N TYR A 225 -15.63 14.96 6.40
CA TYR A 225 -16.86 15.63 6.01
C TYR A 225 -17.72 16.05 7.21
N GLU A 226 -17.92 15.17 8.18
CA GLU A 226 -18.70 15.47 9.39
C GLU A 226 -18.07 16.59 10.21
N ARG A 227 -16.72 16.60 10.39
CA ARG A 227 -16.02 17.66 11.11
C ARG A 227 -16.13 19.01 10.40
N ILE A 228 -15.94 19.04 9.08
CA ILE A 228 -16.11 20.25 8.27
C ILE A 228 -17.54 20.78 8.41
N MET A 229 -18.56 19.94 8.22
CA MET A 229 -19.95 20.38 8.32
C MET A 229 -20.35 20.84 9.72
N LYS A 230 -19.74 20.24 10.77
CA LYS A 230 -19.94 20.67 12.16
C LYS A 230 -19.28 22.02 12.45
N SER A 231 -18.11 22.28 11.90
CA SER A 231 -17.35 23.53 12.13
C SER A 231 -17.97 24.75 11.41
N ARG A 232 -18.87 24.51 10.45
CA ARG A 232 -19.55 25.57 9.65
C ARG A 232 -20.94 25.94 10.18
N LYS A 233 -21.44 25.19 11.16
CA LYS A 233 -22.69 25.51 11.88
C LYS A 233 -22.41 26.45 13.05
#